data_0e37892687423fa42144a61da9856940
#
_entry.id   0e37892687423fa42144a61da9856940
#
_cell.length_a   1.000
_cell.length_b   1.000
_cell.length_c   1.000
_cell.angle_alpha   90.00
_cell.angle_beta   90.00
_cell.angle_gamma   90.00
#
_symmetry.space_group_name_H-M   'P 1'
#
loop_
_entity.id
_entity.type
_entity.pdbx_description
1 polymer ?
#
loop_
_entity_poly.entity_id
_entity_poly.type
_entity_poly.pdbx_seq_one_letter_code
_entity_poly.pdbx_strand_id
1 'polypeptide(L)'
;VASLALDERIVLRLKFDGAAPPKSAMYFRGPVLSEFDGQKWQMDSNLPPRPPLGLLANQLQGGVQSQGAIYRYEVTLEPTYRPWLFALEAPIALQDLAERPVWQSPDLQLLMRRPASDLLRYRASSQVQYRYDLSLGKWRQQQLASLPAGSNPRTVAWAQAWWQKTAAQQPQADKTALAQQFAQYLLSTLHAENYRY
;
A
#
# COMPACT_ATOMS: atom_id res chain seq x y z
N VAL A 1 -10.08 5.75 25.23
CA VAL A 1 -10.23 4.94 24.01
C VAL A 1 -11.09 5.75 23.07
N ALA A 2 -10.47 6.39 22.07
CA ALA A 2 -11.22 7.06 21.03
C ALA A 2 -12.00 5.98 20.28
N SER A 3 -13.33 6.01 20.33
CA SER A 3 -14.12 5.21 19.42
C SER A 3 -13.81 5.74 18.02
N LEU A 4 -13.19 4.93 17.19
CA LEU A 4 -13.12 5.18 15.77
C LEU A 4 -14.58 5.18 15.29
N ALA A 5 -15.14 6.36 15.11
CA ALA A 5 -16.44 6.50 14.49
C ALA A 5 -16.29 5.97 13.07
N LEU A 6 -16.99 4.88 12.75
CA LEU A 6 -17.11 4.41 11.38
C LEU A 6 -17.84 5.51 10.59
N ASP A 7 -17.12 6.19 9.75
CA ASP A 7 -17.69 7.18 8.85
C ASP A 7 -18.21 6.45 7.60
N GLU A 8 -19.52 6.35 7.46
CA GLU A 8 -20.19 5.66 6.36
C GLU A 8 -20.33 6.53 5.10
N ARG A 9 -19.74 7.72 5.10
CA ARG A 9 -19.78 8.59 3.91
C ARG A 9 -19.09 7.93 2.73
N ILE A 10 -19.70 8.05 1.57
CA ILE A 10 -19.09 7.59 0.32
C ILE A 10 -17.89 8.49 0.02
N VAL A 11 -16.71 7.90 -0.09
CA VAL A 11 -15.47 8.59 -0.42
C VAL A 11 -15.23 8.61 -1.93
N LEU A 12 -15.55 7.50 -2.60
CA LEU A 12 -15.41 7.39 -4.05
C LEU A 12 -16.46 6.46 -4.65
N ARG A 13 -16.75 6.69 -5.93
CA ARG A 13 -17.61 5.83 -6.76
C ARG A 13 -16.81 5.38 -7.98
N LEU A 14 -17.03 4.15 -8.38
CA LEU A 14 -16.39 3.56 -9.56
C LEU A 14 -17.47 3.15 -10.57
N LYS A 15 -17.18 3.41 -11.84
CA LYS A 15 -17.96 2.92 -12.96
C LYS A 15 -17.02 2.20 -13.94
N PHE A 16 -17.12 0.88 -14.00
CA PHE A 16 -16.33 0.07 -14.92
C PHE A 16 -16.89 0.13 -16.34
N ASP A 17 -16.01 0.14 -17.33
CA ASP A 17 -16.39 0.10 -18.76
C ASP A 17 -16.79 -1.34 -19.22
N GLY A 18 -16.72 -2.30 -18.32
CA GLY A 18 -17.05 -3.71 -18.54
C GLY A 18 -17.19 -4.44 -17.22
N ALA A 19 -16.83 -5.71 -17.20
CA ALA A 19 -16.85 -6.49 -15.96
C ALA A 19 -15.85 -5.93 -14.94
N ALA A 20 -16.30 -5.77 -13.70
CA ALA A 20 -15.43 -5.40 -12.59
C ALA A 20 -14.53 -6.58 -12.19
N PRO A 21 -13.36 -6.32 -11.61
CA PRO A 21 -12.54 -7.38 -11.01
C PRO A 21 -13.28 -8.01 -9.81
N PRO A 22 -12.90 -9.22 -9.38
CA PRO A 22 -13.45 -9.82 -8.18
C PRO A 22 -13.16 -8.92 -6.96
N LYS A 23 -14.06 -8.93 -5.98
CA LYS A 23 -13.93 -8.07 -4.78
C LYS A 23 -12.59 -8.24 -4.05
N SER A 24 -12.04 -9.45 -4.03
CA SER A 24 -10.73 -9.75 -3.45
C SER A 24 -9.55 -9.04 -4.13
N ALA A 25 -9.73 -8.59 -5.38
CA ALA A 25 -8.73 -7.84 -6.15
C ALA A 25 -9.01 -6.32 -6.17
N MET A 26 -10.09 -5.88 -5.51
CA MET A 26 -10.42 -4.44 -5.40
C MET A 26 -9.65 -3.81 -4.24
N TYR A 27 -8.39 -3.54 -4.44
CA TYR A 27 -7.55 -2.84 -3.48
C TYR A 27 -7.20 -1.42 -3.97
N PHE A 28 -7.42 -0.44 -3.10
CA PHE A 28 -7.12 0.98 -3.33
C PHE A 28 -6.07 1.43 -2.33
N ARG A 29 -4.91 1.79 -2.84
CA ARG A 29 -3.83 2.27 -1.98
C ARG A 29 -4.06 3.72 -1.56
N GLY A 30 -4.11 3.94 -0.25
CA GLY A 30 -4.11 5.26 0.36
C GLY A 30 -2.70 5.62 0.88
N PRO A 31 -2.61 6.30 2.04
CA PRO A 31 -1.33 6.59 2.68
C PRO A 31 -0.58 5.31 3.05
N VAL A 32 0.72 5.29 2.73
CA VAL A 32 1.64 4.23 3.15
C VAL A 32 2.52 4.78 4.25
N LEU A 33 2.55 4.07 5.36
CA LEU A 33 3.36 4.41 6.52
C LEU A 33 4.49 3.40 6.61
N SER A 34 5.73 3.85 6.51
CA SER A 34 6.92 2.99 6.43
C SER A 34 7.94 3.23 7.53
N GLU A 35 7.76 4.28 8.31
CA GLU A 35 8.62 4.60 9.46
C GLU A 35 7.84 4.44 10.77
N PHE A 36 8.44 3.77 11.73
CA PHE A 36 7.86 3.55 13.05
C PHE A 36 8.83 4.03 14.13
N ASP A 37 8.38 4.96 14.99
CA ASP A 37 9.19 5.55 16.07
C ASP A 37 9.06 4.82 17.43
N GLY A 38 8.29 3.74 17.46
CA GLY A 38 7.95 2.97 18.68
C GLY A 38 6.53 3.23 19.18
N GLN A 39 5.88 4.30 18.73
CA GLN A 39 4.52 4.67 19.10
C GLN A 39 3.66 5.03 17.88
N LYS A 40 4.25 5.68 16.89
CA LYS A 40 3.54 6.19 15.70
C LYS A 40 4.16 5.65 14.43
N TRP A 41 3.29 5.32 13.49
CA TRP A 41 3.66 5.08 12.11
C TRP A 41 3.61 6.39 11.33
N GLN A 42 4.64 6.64 10.53
CA GLN A 42 4.79 7.85 9.72
C GLN A 42 5.10 7.49 8.28
N MET A 43 4.80 8.42 7.38
CA MET A 43 5.24 8.31 5.98
C MET A 43 6.75 8.42 5.93
N ASP A 44 7.35 7.85 4.89
CA ASP A 44 8.78 7.94 4.63
C ASP A 44 9.22 9.42 4.60
N SER A 45 10.10 9.79 5.51
CA SER A 45 10.63 11.16 5.64
C SER A 45 11.47 11.59 4.44
N ASN A 46 11.96 10.63 3.64
CA ASN A 46 12.70 10.88 2.40
C ASN A 46 11.79 11.16 1.19
N LEU A 47 10.47 10.93 1.33
CA LEU A 47 9.54 11.31 0.28
C LEU A 47 9.37 12.82 0.24
N PRO A 48 9.41 13.44 -0.95
CA PRO A 48 9.12 14.86 -1.05
C PRO A 48 7.69 15.11 -0.54
N PRO A 49 7.49 16.15 0.28
CA PRO A 49 6.18 16.45 0.88
C PRO A 49 5.12 16.83 -0.16
N ARG A 50 5.55 17.10 -1.39
CA ARG A 50 4.71 17.40 -2.55
C ARG A 50 5.35 16.85 -3.82
N PRO A 51 4.54 16.47 -4.83
CA PRO A 51 5.07 16.11 -6.14
C PRO A 51 6.05 17.17 -6.67
N PRO A 52 7.21 16.76 -7.21
CA PRO A 52 8.18 17.68 -7.77
C PRO A 52 7.56 18.60 -8.85
N LEU A 53 8.07 19.83 -8.96
CA LEU A 53 7.71 20.71 -10.05
C LEU A 53 8.20 20.13 -11.38
N GLY A 54 7.37 20.21 -12.41
CA GLY A 54 7.75 19.76 -13.76
C GLY A 54 7.50 18.29 -14.07
N LEU A 55 6.95 17.52 -13.12
CA LEU A 55 6.41 16.21 -13.46
C LEU A 55 5.23 16.37 -14.41
N LEU A 56 5.33 15.70 -15.56
CA LEU A 56 4.20 15.58 -16.48
C LEU A 56 3.09 14.77 -15.77
N ALA A 57 1.85 15.19 -15.95
CA ALA A 57 0.69 14.42 -15.52
C ALA A 57 0.84 12.98 -16.06
N ASN A 58 0.53 12.00 -15.22
CA ASN A 58 0.47 10.59 -15.57
C ASN A 58 1.80 9.83 -15.70
N GLN A 59 2.90 10.30 -15.13
CA GLN A 59 4.09 9.47 -14.99
C GLN A 59 3.89 8.49 -13.85
N LEU A 60 3.42 7.30 -14.20
CA LEU A 60 3.45 6.15 -13.28
C LEU A 60 4.86 5.56 -13.29
N GLN A 61 5.42 5.28 -12.12
CA GLN A 61 6.80 4.81 -12.02
C GLN A 61 6.97 3.42 -12.62
N GLY A 62 8.08 3.23 -13.33
CA GLY A 62 8.54 1.90 -13.74
C GLY A 62 8.84 1.01 -12.52
N GLY A 63 8.92 -0.29 -12.75
CA GLY A 63 9.20 -1.28 -11.69
C GLY A 63 7.99 -2.12 -11.29
N VAL A 64 6.81 -1.75 -11.72
CA VAL A 64 5.62 -2.61 -11.63
C VAL A 64 5.57 -3.49 -12.87
N GLN A 65 5.62 -4.79 -12.67
CA GLN A 65 5.34 -5.80 -13.69
C GLN A 65 3.90 -6.26 -13.51
N SER A 66 3.02 -5.81 -14.37
CA SER A 66 1.60 -6.18 -14.33
C SER A 66 1.22 -7.08 -15.50
N GLN A 67 0.22 -7.92 -15.30
CA GLN A 67 -0.28 -8.87 -16.29
C GLN A 67 -1.78 -9.13 -16.14
N GLY A 68 -2.35 -9.82 -17.11
CA GLY A 68 -3.77 -10.19 -17.10
C GLY A 68 -4.68 -9.12 -17.68
N ALA A 69 -5.95 -9.15 -17.27
CA ALA A 69 -6.95 -8.24 -17.81
C ALA A 69 -6.72 -6.80 -17.42
N ILE A 70 -6.95 -5.89 -18.36
CA ILE A 70 -6.93 -4.45 -18.11
C ILE A 70 -8.36 -4.01 -17.75
N TYR A 71 -8.53 -3.50 -16.55
CA TYR A 71 -9.77 -2.89 -16.09
C TYR A 71 -9.74 -1.40 -16.35
N ARG A 72 -10.71 -0.91 -17.12
CA ARG A 72 -10.92 0.53 -17.39
C ARG A 72 -12.13 0.99 -16.61
N TYR A 73 -12.03 2.14 -15.98
CA TYR A 73 -13.10 2.65 -15.12
C TYR A 73 -12.98 4.17 -14.93
N GLU A 74 -14.12 4.78 -14.68
CA GLU A 74 -14.25 6.15 -14.20
C GLU A 74 -14.29 6.16 -12.68
N VAL A 75 -13.58 7.09 -12.08
CA VAL A 75 -13.60 7.36 -10.65
C VAL A 75 -14.23 8.71 -10.41
N THR A 76 -15.19 8.77 -9.51
CA THR A 76 -15.69 10.01 -8.92
C THR A 76 -15.25 10.04 -7.47
N LEU A 77 -14.31 10.93 -7.14
CA LEU A 77 -13.75 11.12 -5.81
C LEU A 77 -14.40 12.32 -5.14
N GLU A 78 -14.98 12.09 -3.96
CA GLU A 78 -15.51 13.18 -3.12
C GLU A 78 -14.37 14.05 -2.55
N PRO A 79 -14.64 15.31 -2.17
CA PRO A 79 -13.64 16.18 -1.57
C PRO A 79 -13.05 15.56 -0.31
N THR A 80 -11.78 15.19 -0.36
CA THR A 80 -11.08 14.58 0.78
C THR A 80 -10.22 15.59 1.53
N TYR A 81 -9.91 16.74 0.90
CA TYR A 81 -8.94 17.73 1.40
C TYR A 81 -7.55 17.13 1.68
N ARG A 82 -7.25 16.01 1.01
CA ARG A 82 -6.01 15.26 1.14
C ARG A 82 -5.34 15.11 -0.23
N PRO A 83 -4.02 14.90 -0.27
CA PRO A 83 -3.29 14.82 -1.53
C PRO A 83 -3.40 13.48 -2.25
N TRP A 84 -4.02 12.46 -1.66
CA TRP A 84 -4.10 11.13 -2.25
C TRP A 84 -5.15 11.06 -3.34
N LEU A 85 -4.76 10.47 -4.47
CA LEU A 85 -5.65 10.00 -5.52
C LEU A 85 -5.78 8.48 -5.39
N PHE A 86 -6.94 7.93 -5.70
CA PHE A 86 -7.20 6.50 -5.56
C PHE A 86 -7.37 5.84 -6.92
N ALA A 87 -6.72 4.73 -7.13
CA ALA A 87 -6.94 3.82 -8.26
C ALA A 87 -6.82 2.39 -7.79
N LEU A 88 -7.42 1.45 -8.54
CA LEU A 88 -7.14 0.03 -8.33
C LEU A 88 -5.65 -0.21 -8.55
N GLU A 89 -5.07 -1.02 -7.73
CA GLU A 89 -3.68 -1.40 -7.85
C GLU A 89 -3.52 -2.51 -8.90
N ALA A 90 -2.54 -2.50 -9.81
CA ALA A 90 -1.61 -1.41 -10.08
C ALA A 90 -2.11 -0.57 -11.27
N PRO A 91 -2.23 0.74 -11.13
CA PRO A 91 -2.64 1.58 -12.24
C PRO A 91 -1.56 1.61 -13.32
N ILE A 92 -2.01 1.55 -14.58
CA ILE A 92 -1.15 1.64 -15.78
C ILE A 92 -1.39 2.94 -16.55
N ALA A 93 -2.54 3.58 -16.35
CA ALA A 93 -2.84 4.88 -16.92
C ALA A 93 -3.85 5.65 -16.08
N LEU A 94 -3.68 6.97 -16.07
CA LEU A 94 -4.61 7.93 -15.50
C LEU A 94 -4.92 9.00 -16.55
N GLN A 95 -6.18 9.39 -16.69
CA GLN A 95 -6.65 10.35 -17.69
C GLN A 95 -7.66 11.32 -17.05
N ASP A 96 -7.95 12.41 -17.76
CA ASP A 96 -8.96 13.41 -17.40
C ASP A 96 -8.68 14.12 -16.05
N LEU A 97 -7.42 14.20 -15.65
CA LEU A 97 -6.99 14.89 -14.43
C LEU A 97 -6.80 16.40 -14.62
N ALA A 98 -7.13 16.90 -15.83
CA ALA A 98 -6.91 18.28 -16.23
C ALA A 98 -5.47 18.75 -15.92
N GLU A 99 -5.30 19.93 -15.36
CA GLU A 99 -3.98 20.49 -14.99
C GLU A 99 -3.52 20.02 -13.57
N ARG A 100 -3.94 18.83 -13.13
CA ARG A 100 -3.57 18.28 -11.82
C ARG A 100 -2.52 17.19 -12.00
N PRO A 101 -1.23 17.52 -11.92
CA PRO A 101 -0.18 16.51 -12.02
C PRO A 101 -0.28 15.53 -10.84
N VAL A 102 -0.25 14.25 -11.18
CA VAL A 102 -0.21 13.15 -10.22
C VAL A 102 1.16 12.51 -10.27
N TRP A 103 1.72 12.27 -9.13
CA TRP A 103 2.97 11.56 -8.95
C TRP A 103 2.74 10.25 -8.22
N GLN A 104 3.36 9.19 -8.71
CA GLN A 104 3.40 7.92 -8.01
C GLN A 104 4.68 7.83 -7.18
N SER A 105 4.54 7.65 -5.87
CA SER A 105 5.67 7.46 -4.98
C SER A 105 6.34 6.09 -5.17
N PRO A 106 7.57 5.90 -4.68
CA PRO A 106 8.19 4.58 -4.63
C PRO A 106 7.36 3.52 -3.87
N ASP A 107 6.45 3.94 -2.99
CA ASP A 107 5.53 3.05 -2.28
C ASP A 107 4.18 2.90 -3.00
N LEU A 108 4.13 3.24 -4.29
CA LEU A 108 2.95 3.18 -5.16
C LEU A 108 1.76 4.08 -4.75
N GLN A 109 1.97 5.05 -3.85
CA GLN A 109 0.95 6.04 -3.55
C GLN A 109 0.76 6.98 -4.74
N LEU A 110 -0.47 7.31 -5.07
CA LEU A 110 -0.78 8.35 -6.03
C LEU A 110 -1.01 9.67 -5.29
N LEU A 111 -0.15 10.65 -5.55
CA LEU A 111 -0.16 11.92 -4.83
C LEU A 111 -0.39 13.08 -5.80
N MET A 112 -1.35 13.93 -5.45
CA MET A 112 -1.60 15.19 -6.13
C MET A 112 -0.86 16.33 -5.45
N ARG A 113 -0.41 17.31 -6.22
CA ARG A 113 0.20 18.52 -5.67
C ARG A 113 -0.81 19.38 -4.90
N ARG A 114 -2.04 19.45 -5.38
CA ARG A 114 -3.15 20.15 -4.72
C ARG A 114 -4.14 19.11 -4.20
N PRO A 115 -4.53 19.20 -2.92
CA PRO A 115 -5.56 18.33 -2.36
C PRO A 115 -6.86 18.37 -3.17
N ALA A 116 -7.62 17.26 -3.13
CA ALA A 116 -8.96 17.21 -3.71
C ALA A 116 -9.91 18.03 -2.84
N SER A 117 -10.07 19.32 -3.15
CA SER A 117 -11.01 20.23 -2.49
C SER A 117 -12.40 20.21 -3.09
N ASP A 118 -12.53 19.67 -4.30
CA ASP A 118 -13.75 19.60 -5.08
C ASP A 118 -13.99 18.16 -5.55
N LEU A 119 -15.21 17.89 -6.02
CA LEU A 119 -15.54 16.63 -6.68
C LEU A 119 -14.61 16.44 -7.88
N LEU A 120 -13.87 15.35 -7.88
CA LEU A 120 -12.90 15.05 -8.92
C LEU A 120 -13.33 13.82 -9.72
N ARG A 121 -13.43 13.98 -11.04
CA ARG A 121 -13.68 12.87 -11.96
C ARG A 121 -12.46 12.63 -12.82
N TYR A 122 -12.09 11.37 -12.96
CA TYR A 122 -10.97 10.95 -13.80
C TYR A 122 -11.17 9.50 -14.24
N ARG A 123 -10.44 9.12 -15.29
CA ARG A 123 -10.40 7.75 -15.78
C ARG A 123 -9.10 7.09 -15.38
N ALA A 124 -9.19 5.81 -15.07
CA ALA A 124 -8.04 4.98 -14.75
C ALA A 124 -8.10 3.65 -15.50
N SER A 125 -6.93 3.10 -15.75
CA SER A 125 -6.77 1.73 -16.23
C SER A 125 -5.80 1.02 -15.31
N SER A 126 -6.14 -0.20 -14.88
CA SER A 126 -5.33 -0.98 -13.94
C SER A 126 -5.26 -2.45 -14.33
N GLN A 127 -4.16 -3.08 -13.95
CA GLN A 127 -3.99 -4.54 -14.00
C GLN A 127 -3.76 -5.04 -12.57
N VAL A 128 -4.73 -5.75 -12.02
CA VAL A 128 -4.74 -6.15 -10.60
C VAL A 128 -3.82 -7.33 -10.26
N GLN A 129 -3.25 -7.97 -11.30
CA GLN A 129 -2.19 -8.98 -11.13
C GLN A 129 -0.85 -8.31 -11.41
N TYR A 130 -0.03 -8.13 -10.38
CA TYR A 130 1.24 -7.41 -10.52
C TYR A 130 2.29 -7.93 -9.55
N ARG A 131 3.54 -7.65 -9.89
CA ARG A 131 4.71 -7.78 -9.01
C ARG A 131 5.40 -6.43 -8.96
N TYR A 132 5.88 -6.08 -7.81
CA TYR A 132 6.54 -4.80 -7.59
C TYR A 132 7.83 -5.01 -6.79
N ASP A 133 8.80 -4.17 -7.09
CA ASP A 133 10.06 -4.05 -6.34
C ASP A 133 10.82 -5.36 -6.17
N LEU A 134 10.96 -6.10 -7.27
CA LEU A 134 11.64 -7.39 -7.31
C LEU A 134 13.14 -7.30 -6.92
N SER A 135 13.68 -6.08 -6.82
CA SER A 135 15.08 -5.81 -6.53
C SER A 135 15.26 -4.76 -5.43
N LEU A 136 14.46 -4.87 -4.36
CA LEU A 136 14.54 -3.95 -3.22
C LEU A 136 15.97 -3.92 -2.65
N GLY A 137 16.60 -2.75 -2.69
CA GLY A 137 17.98 -2.56 -2.21
C GLY A 137 18.12 -2.90 -0.72
N LYS A 138 19.26 -3.45 -0.32
CA LYS A 138 19.52 -3.90 1.06
C LYS A 138 19.24 -2.80 2.11
N TRP A 139 19.62 -1.56 1.81
CA TRP A 139 19.36 -0.42 2.70
C TRP A 139 17.87 -0.24 2.94
N ARG A 140 17.05 -0.27 1.89
CA ARG A 140 15.59 -0.13 2.00
C ARG A 140 14.97 -1.30 2.75
N GLN A 141 15.44 -2.52 2.51
CA GLN A 141 15.00 -3.70 3.28
C GLN A 141 15.28 -3.53 4.77
N GLN A 142 16.47 -3.05 5.13
CA GLN A 142 16.84 -2.79 6.53
C GLN A 142 15.98 -1.69 7.14
N GLN A 143 15.76 -0.60 6.42
CA GLN A 143 14.90 0.51 6.87
C GLN A 143 13.46 0.02 7.16
N LEU A 144 12.86 -0.71 6.23
CA LEU A 144 11.48 -1.20 6.36
C LEU A 144 11.32 -2.28 7.45
N ALA A 145 12.38 -3.01 7.76
CA ALA A 145 12.41 -4.03 8.80
C ALA A 145 12.93 -3.53 10.15
N SER A 146 13.30 -2.24 10.25
CA SER A 146 13.85 -1.69 11.48
C SER A 146 12.77 -1.44 12.54
N LEU A 147 13.10 -1.77 13.77
CA LEU A 147 12.31 -1.42 14.94
C LEU A 147 13.18 -0.62 15.90
N PRO A 148 12.66 0.43 16.55
CA PRO A 148 13.39 1.13 17.59
C PRO A 148 13.80 0.19 18.72
N ALA A 149 14.97 0.39 19.28
CA ALA A 149 15.49 -0.46 20.36
C ALA A 149 14.51 -0.50 21.54
N GLY A 150 14.21 -1.69 22.04
CA GLY A 150 13.28 -1.89 23.16
C GLY A 150 11.80 -1.82 22.78
N SER A 151 11.44 -1.58 21.50
CA SER A 151 10.06 -1.59 21.06
C SER A 151 9.48 -3.00 21.07
N ASN A 152 8.25 -3.13 21.54
CA ASN A 152 7.46 -4.37 21.47
C ASN A 152 8.20 -5.65 21.95
N PRO A 153 8.85 -5.66 23.14
CA PRO A 153 9.75 -6.76 23.53
C PRO A 153 9.07 -8.12 23.58
N ARG A 154 7.78 -8.16 23.95
CA ARG A 154 7.01 -9.40 23.98
C ARG A 154 6.77 -9.96 22.58
N THR A 155 6.46 -9.12 21.62
CA THR A 155 6.25 -9.51 20.20
C THR A 155 7.56 -9.98 19.58
N VAL A 156 8.66 -9.28 19.87
CA VAL A 156 9.98 -9.67 19.39
C VAL A 156 10.39 -11.04 19.97
N ALA A 157 10.23 -11.24 21.27
CA ALA A 157 10.54 -12.52 21.91
C ALA A 157 9.68 -13.68 21.35
N TRP A 158 8.39 -13.44 21.13
CA TRP A 158 7.49 -14.43 20.54
C TRP A 158 7.91 -14.78 19.11
N ALA A 159 8.22 -13.78 18.26
CA ALA A 159 8.67 -14.00 16.90
C ALA A 159 10.01 -14.75 16.84
N GLN A 160 10.95 -14.41 17.73
CA GLN A 160 12.24 -15.09 17.84
C GLN A 160 12.09 -16.55 18.27
N ALA A 161 11.23 -16.84 19.24
CA ALA A 161 10.95 -18.20 19.71
C ALA A 161 10.35 -19.06 18.59
N TRP A 162 9.38 -18.50 17.83
CA TRP A 162 8.82 -19.19 16.67
C TRP A 162 9.89 -19.50 15.62
N TRP A 163 10.71 -18.50 15.30
CA TRP A 163 11.77 -18.64 14.30
C TRP A 163 12.79 -19.71 14.68
N GLN A 164 13.30 -19.67 15.91
CA GLN A 164 14.28 -20.64 16.41
C GLN A 164 13.72 -22.07 16.39
N LYS A 165 12.48 -22.24 16.86
CA LYS A 165 11.79 -23.53 16.85
C LYS A 165 11.63 -24.09 15.45
N THR A 166 11.18 -23.27 14.51
CA THR A 166 10.90 -23.72 13.13
C THR A 166 12.19 -23.98 12.36
N ALA A 167 13.20 -23.14 12.52
CA ALA A 167 14.52 -23.35 11.91
C ALA A 167 15.19 -24.64 12.44
N ALA A 168 15.05 -24.96 13.72
CA ALA A 168 15.56 -26.22 14.28
C ALA A 168 14.83 -27.46 13.72
N GLN A 169 13.56 -27.35 13.42
CA GLN A 169 12.76 -28.43 12.82
C GLN A 169 13.01 -28.59 11.31
N GLN A 170 13.48 -27.54 10.64
CA GLN A 170 13.68 -27.49 9.20
C GLN A 170 15.09 -26.96 8.85
N PRO A 171 16.16 -27.69 9.18
CA PRO A 171 17.55 -27.20 9.01
C PRO A 171 17.94 -26.98 7.56
N GLN A 172 17.19 -27.53 6.60
CA GLN A 172 17.42 -27.36 5.17
C GLN A 172 16.62 -26.21 4.55
N ALA A 173 15.68 -25.61 5.29
CA ALA A 173 14.91 -24.49 4.78
C ALA A 173 15.76 -23.22 4.73
N ASP A 174 15.70 -22.50 3.61
CA ASP A 174 16.32 -21.19 3.51
C ASP A 174 15.54 -20.11 4.29
N LYS A 175 16.16 -18.96 4.49
CA LYS A 175 15.54 -17.85 5.23
C LYS A 175 14.27 -17.33 4.57
N THR A 176 14.17 -17.40 3.25
CA THR A 176 13.00 -16.92 2.49
C THR A 176 11.81 -17.84 2.73
N ALA A 177 12.01 -19.15 2.68
CA ALA A 177 10.98 -20.13 2.97
C ALA A 177 10.46 -20.01 4.41
N LEU A 178 11.37 -19.84 5.38
CA LEU A 178 11.00 -19.61 6.78
C LEU A 178 10.21 -18.30 6.96
N ALA A 179 10.60 -17.22 6.27
CA ALA A 179 9.89 -15.94 6.32
C ALA A 179 8.47 -16.06 5.74
N GLN A 180 8.29 -16.79 4.65
CA GLN A 180 6.97 -17.06 4.09
C GLN A 180 6.08 -17.86 5.04
N GLN A 181 6.63 -18.92 5.67
CA GLN A 181 5.90 -19.70 6.67
C GLN A 181 5.53 -18.84 7.89
N PHE A 182 6.43 -17.96 8.33
CA PHE A 182 6.14 -17.05 9.43
C PHE A 182 5.02 -16.08 9.09
N ALA A 183 5.04 -15.51 7.89
CA ALA A 183 3.98 -14.61 7.44
C ALA A 183 2.62 -15.33 7.38
N GLN A 184 2.56 -16.55 6.86
CA GLN A 184 1.34 -17.36 6.83
C GLN A 184 0.84 -17.70 8.24
N TYR A 185 1.75 -18.10 9.13
CA TYR A 185 1.43 -18.37 10.53
C TYR A 185 0.86 -17.13 11.24
N LEU A 186 1.50 -15.98 11.04
CA LEU A 186 1.06 -14.71 11.61
C LEU A 186 -0.36 -14.35 11.12
N LEU A 187 -0.58 -14.42 9.81
CA LEU A 187 -1.89 -14.14 9.22
C LEU A 187 -2.98 -15.10 9.75
N SER A 188 -2.68 -16.40 9.82
CA SER A 188 -3.64 -17.38 10.37
C SER A 188 -3.95 -17.13 11.84
N THR A 189 -2.95 -16.74 12.63
CA THR A 189 -3.13 -16.40 14.05
C THR A 189 -4.01 -15.15 14.20
N LEU A 190 -3.74 -14.10 13.42
CA LEU A 190 -4.54 -12.87 13.43
C LEU A 190 -5.99 -13.11 13.00
N HIS A 191 -6.24 -14.02 12.05
CA HIS A 191 -7.60 -14.37 11.64
C HIS A 191 -8.34 -15.26 12.63
N ALA A 192 -7.61 -16.12 13.37
CA ALA A 192 -8.21 -17.04 14.34
C ALA A 192 -8.57 -16.37 15.68
N GLU A 193 -7.89 -15.31 16.03
CA GLU A 193 -8.11 -14.58 17.28
C GLU A 193 -9.04 -13.37 17.07
N ASN A 194 -9.99 -13.19 18.00
CA ASN A 194 -10.88 -12.03 17.99
C ASN A 194 -10.18 -10.80 18.59
N TYR A 195 -9.41 -10.09 17.77
CA TYR A 195 -8.87 -8.79 18.16
C TYR A 195 -9.98 -7.73 18.16
N ARG A 196 -10.03 -6.94 19.22
CA ARG A 196 -10.89 -5.74 19.30
C ARG A 196 -10.00 -4.49 19.28
N TYR A 197 -10.34 -3.56 18.44
CA TYR A 197 -9.67 -2.27 18.32
C TYR A 197 -10.39 -1.18 19.12
#